data_5db62e9d6fa3d4f0c903011752b18f2b
#
_entry.id   5db62e9d6fa3d4f0c903011752b18f2b
#
_cell.length_a   1.000
_cell.length_b   1.000
_cell.length_c   1.000
_cell.angle_alpha   90.00
_cell.angle_beta   90.00
_cell.angle_gamma   90.00
#
_symmetry.space_group_name_H-M   'P 1'
#
loop_
_entity.id
_entity.type
_entity.pdbx_description
1 polymer ?
#
loop_
_entity_poly.entity_id
_entity_poly.type
_entity_poly.pdbx_seq_one_letter_code
_entity_poly.pdbx_strand_id
1 'polypeptide(L)'
;MCTLIVLHRSVPGSPLVVAANRDEFLERPAEPPSLRETVTGKFVAPRDCRAGGTWLGVNAAGLFVGITNRPGPQLDPGRRSRGLLVVDALAARSADEAAARAAQIPPGAHNPFNLLLADRERVFAVVYDDGPKVQEIAPGVHVVGNADPDAREIPKIARLIDRAESAAVGPPEALLPALAAVCRGHDGASPRDAACIHAGRYGTRSSALLRLGVHGTEGELWFADGPPCEAPYQDFSPLLRALGHGVRPRMGDAWARMTS
;
A
#
# COMPACT_ATOMS: atom_id res chain seq x y z
N MET A 1 -6.79 -12.14 -2.96
CA MET A 1 -5.58 -11.70 -3.71
C MET A 1 -5.59 -10.19 -3.71
N CYS A 2 -4.46 -9.51 -3.56
CA CYS A 2 -4.39 -8.05 -3.66
C CYS A 2 -3.34 -7.69 -4.70
N THR A 3 -3.43 -6.49 -5.25
CA THR A 3 -2.43 -5.97 -6.19
C THR A 3 -2.02 -4.58 -5.72
N LEU A 4 -0.72 -4.34 -5.59
CA LEU A 4 -0.13 -3.03 -5.33
C LEU A 4 0.71 -2.63 -6.54
N ILE A 5 0.44 -1.46 -7.10
CA ILE A 5 1.24 -0.81 -8.14
C ILE A 5 1.93 0.37 -7.46
N VAL A 6 3.24 0.45 -7.56
CA VAL A 6 4.04 1.45 -6.86
C VAL A 6 4.92 2.18 -7.85
N LEU A 7 4.84 3.49 -7.84
CA LEU A 7 5.72 4.38 -8.60
C LEU A 7 6.60 5.09 -7.57
N HIS A 8 7.87 4.73 -7.52
CA HIS A 8 8.82 5.30 -6.58
C HIS A 8 9.85 6.15 -7.32
N ARG A 9 9.88 7.46 -7.01
CA ARG A 9 10.81 8.44 -7.58
C ARG A 9 10.88 8.43 -9.12
N SER A 10 9.81 7.98 -9.76
CA SER A 10 9.66 7.90 -11.23
C SER A 10 8.74 8.98 -11.80
N VAL A 11 8.09 9.78 -10.94
CA VAL A 11 7.21 10.87 -11.34
C VAL A 11 7.69 12.19 -10.71
N PRO A 12 7.97 13.24 -11.49
CA PRO A 12 8.39 14.52 -10.95
C PRO A 12 7.42 15.08 -9.91
N GLY A 13 7.94 15.54 -8.76
CA GLY A 13 7.13 16.12 -7.68
C GLY A 13 6.29 15.12 -6.88
N SER A 14 6.31 13.84 -7.23
CA SER A 14 5.56 12.77 -6.59
C SER A 14 6.48 11.59 -6.25
N PRO A 15 7.28 11.69 -5.18
CA PRO A 15 8.29 10.66 -4.84
C PRO A 15 7.68 9.28 -4.57
N LEU A 16 6.42 9.21 -4.13
CA LEU A 16 5.72 7.95 -3.90
C LEU A 16 4.28 8.05 -4.39
N VAL A 17 3.92 7.16 -5.33
CA VAL A 17 2.55 6.97 -5.78
C VAL A 17 2.20 5.50 -5.69
N VAL A 18 1.01 5.19 -5.19
CA VAL A 18 0.52 3.81 -5.03
C VAL A 18 -0.89 3.71 -5.59
N ALA A 19 -1.13 2.66 -6.38
CA ALA A 19 -2.47 2.23 -6.75
C ALA A 19 -2.67 0.79 -6.26
N ALA A 20 -3.80 0.51 -5.61
CA ALA A 20 -4.02 -0.75 -4.95
C ALA A 20 -5.44 -1.27 -5.16
N ASN A 21 -5.57 -2.55 -5.51
CA ASN A 21 -6.82 -3.27 -5.47
C ASN A 21 -6.79 -4.32 -4.36
N ARG A 22 -7.80 -4.32 -3.50
CA ARG A 22 -8.03 -5.38 -2.52
C ARG A 22 -9.00 -6.40 -3.08
N ASP A 23 -8.51 -7.61 -3.34
CA ASP A 23 -9.34 -8.70 -3.80
C ASP A 23 -9.63 -9.64 -2.64
N GLU A 24 -10.92 -9.79 -2.31
CA GLU A 24 -11.40 -10.50 -1.14
C GLU A 24 -12.83 -11.03 -1.38
N PHE A 25 -13.36 -11.84 -0.49
CA PHE A 25 -14.78 -12.15 -0.48
C PHE A 25 -15.59 -10.86 -0.32
N LEU A 26 -16.57 -10.62 -1.20
CA LEU A 26 -17.33 -9.39 -1.27
C LEU A 26 -18.14 -9.12 0.02
N GLU A 27 -18.55 -10.19 0.71
CA GLU A 27 -19.24 -10.15 2.00
C GLU A 27 -18.35 -9.83 3.20
N ARG A 28 -16.99 -9.79 3.01
CA ARG A 28 -16.09 -9.49 4.13
C ARG A 28 -16.21 -8.02 4.54
N PRO A 29 -16.68 -7.74 5.77
CA PRO A 29 -16.96 -6.38 6.19
C PRO A 29 -15.67 -5.57 6.31
N ALA A 30 -15.69 -4.35 5.81
CA ALA A 30 -14.58 -3.41 5.87
C ALA A 30 -15.12 -1.99 5.98
N GLU A 31 -14.34 -1.11 6.60
CA GLU A 31 -14.58 0.33 6.69
C GLU A 31 -13.62 1.08 5.76
N PRO A 32 -14.05 2.21 5.16
CA PRO A 32 -13.20 3.07 4.36
C PRO A 32 -12.07 3.70 5.20
N PRO A 33 -11.10 4.40 4.56
CA PRO A 33 -10.03 5.07 5.26
C PRO A 33 -10.52 6.03 6.32
N SER A 34 -9.91 5.98 7.50
CA SER A 34 -10.12 6.90 8.61
C SER A 34 -8.81 7.19 9.33
N LEU A 35 -8.74 8.33 10.03
CA LEU A 35 -7.63 8.61 10.93
C LEU A 35 -7.75 7.67 12.13
N ARG A 36 -6.67 6.95 12.40
CA ARG A 36 -6.56 6.01 13.52
C ARG A 36 -5.40 6.41 14.40
N GLU A 37 -5.54 6.14 15.67
CA GLU A 37 -4.52 6.40 16.67
C GLU A 37 -4.22 5.12 17.46
N THR A 38 -2.93 4.85 17.65
CA THR A 38 -2.43 3.80 18.52
C THR A 38 -1.43 4.41 19.50
N VAL A 39 -1.00 3.64 20.49
CA VAL A 39 0.05 4.09 21.43
C VAL A 39 1.36 4.45 20.73
N THR A 40 1.56 3.97 19.50
CA THR A 40 2.79 4.19 18.72
C THR A 40 2.66 5.32 17.69
N GLY A 41 1.48 5.91 17.51
CA GLY A 41 1.29 7.04 16.61
C GLY A 41 -0.03 7.00 15.82
N LYS A 42 -0.17 7.98 14.92
CA LYS A 42 -1.34 8.16 14.04
C LYS A 42 -1.06 7.66 12.64
N PHE A 43 -2.07 7.09 12.02
CA PHE A 43 -2.05 6.66 10.62
C PHE A 43 -3.45 6.75 9.99
N VAL A 44 -3.48 6.82 8.66
CA VAL A 44 -4.71 6.74 7.86
C VAL A 44 -4.74 5.38 7.18
N ALA A 45 -5.82 4.65 7.38
CA ALA A 45 -6.02 3.32 6.81
C ALA A 45 -7.49 2.94 6.77
N PRO A 46 -7.95 2.12 5.80
CA PRO A 46 -9.20 1.37 5.88
C PRO A 46 -9.12 0.30 6.99
N ARG A 47 -10.22 -0.36 7.31
CA ARG A 47 -10.25 -1.41 8.33
C ARG A 47 -10.88 -2.69 7.80
N ASP A 48 -10.24 -3.79 8.10
CA ASP A 48 -10.84 -5.12 8.04
C ASP A 48 -11.62 -5.39 9.35
N CYS A 49 -12.93 -5.32 9.30
CA CYS A 49 -13.76 -5.46 10.49
C CYS A 49 -13.76 -6.90 11.05
N ARG A 50 -13.37 -7.90 10.23
CA ARG A 50 -13.32 -9.29 10.68
C ARG A 50 -12.06 -9.58 11.52
N ALA A 51 -10.89 -9.06 11.10
CA ALA A 51 -9.61 -9.33 11.75
C ALA A 51 -9.04 -8.13 12.53
N GLY A 52 -9.68 -6.96 12.47
CA GLY A 52 -9.32 -5.76 13.22
C GLY A 52 -8.13 -4.98 12.67
N GLY A 53 -7.41 -5.53 11.67
CA GLY A 53 -6.25 -4.90 11.03
C GLY A 53 -6.60 -4.12 9.76
N THR A 54 -5.60 -3.92 8.90
CA THR A 54 -5.73 -3.26 7.60
C THR A 54 -4.89 -3.97 6.54
N TRP A 55 -5.08 -3.64 5.26
CA TRP A 55 -4.27 -4.16 4.14
C TRP A 55 -3.32 -3.12 3.55
N LEU A 56 -3.54 -1.85 3.87
CA LEU A 56 -2.64 -0.74 3.55
C LEU A 56 -2.88 0.43 4.49
N GLY A 57 -1.92 1.33 4.56
CA GLY A 57 -2.06 2.58 5.30
C GLY A 57 -0.84 3.48 5.11
N VAL A 58 -0.96 4.71 5.60
CA VAL A 58 0.12 5.69 5.65
C VAL A 58 0.15 6.36 7.01
N ASN A 59 1.33 6.54 7.58
CA ASN A 59 1.50 7.18 8.88
C ASN A 59 1.94 8.65 8.77
N ALA A 60 2.01 9.34 9.91
CA ALA A 60 2.38 10.75 10.00
C ALA A 60 3.81 11.05 9.51
N ALA A 61 4.70 10.07 9.45
CA ALA A 61 6.04 10.21 8.88
C ALA A 61 6.07 10.08 7.36
N GLY A 62 4.94 9.73 6.73
CA GLY A 62 4.84 9.46 5.29
C GLY A 62 5.27 8.04 4.90
N LEU A 63 5.39 7.13 5.86
CA LEU A 63 5.59 5.71 5.58
C LEU A 63 4.28 5.09 5.11
N PHE A 64 4.28 4.57 3.90
CA PHE A 64 3.23 3.70 3.35
C PHE A 64 3.58 2.24 3.65
N VAL A 65 2.59 1.47 4.07
CA VAL A 65 2.67 0.02 4.24
C VAL A 65 1.50 -0.62 3.51
N GLY A 66 1.78 -1.63 2.68
CA GLY A 66 0.76 -2.40 1.99
C GLY A 66 1.09 -3.89 1.97
N ILE A 67 0.08 -4.76 2.01
CA ILE A 67 0.27 -6.21 2.07
C ILE A 67 -0.56 -6.93 1.02
N THR A 68 0.04 -7.95 0.41
CA THR A 68 -0.65 -8.90 -0.45
C THR A 68 -0.46 -10.31 0.08
N ASN A 69 -1.47 -11.16 -0.09
CA ASN A 69 -1.38 -12.56 0.28
C ASN A 69 -0.54 -13.33 -0.73
N ARG A 70 0.27 -14.28 -0.27
CA ARG A 70 0.90 -15.28 -1.14
C ARG A 70 0.18 -16.62 -0.99
N PRO A 71 0.15 -17.44 -2.05
CA PRO A 71 -0.32 -18.81 -1.94
C PRO A 71 0.58 -19.60 -0.97
N GLY A 72 0.01 -20.55 -0.27
CA GLY A 72 0.72 -21.46 0.60
C GLY A 72 0.08 -22.85 0.53
N PRO A 73 0.80 -23.92 0.91
CA PRO A 73 0.28 -25.28 0.83
C PRO A 73 -0.94 -25.46 1.74
N GLN A 74 -0.94 -24.82 2.90
CA GLN A 74 -2.05 -24.82 3.84
C GLN A 74 -2.07 -23.51 4.63
N LEU A 75 -3.23 -22.83 4.64
CA LEU A 75 -3.42 -21.64 5.48
C LEU A 75 -3.77 -22.09 6.90
N ASP A 76 -3.04 -21.57 7.89
CA ASP A 76 -3.28 -21.83 9.31
C ASP A 76 -4.08 -20.65 9.90
N PRO A 77 -5.33 -20.86 10.32
CA PRO A 77 -6.16 -19.83 10.94
C PRO A 77 -5.67 -19.41 12.34
N GLY A 78 -4.82 -20.21 13.00
CA GLY A 78 -4.21 -19.90 14.30
C GLY A 78 -3.06 -18.90 14.22
N ARG A 79 -2.49 -18.67 13.02
CA ARG A 79 -1.42 -17.68 12.84
C ARG A 79 -1.94 -16.26 12.97
N ARG A 80 -1.07 -15.37 13.45
CA ARG A 80 -1.41 -13.95 13.61
C ARG A 80 -1.85 -13.33 12.29
N SER A 81 -2.90 -12.49 12.35
CA SER A 81 -3.42 -11.80 11.17
C SER A 81 -2.37 -10.91 10.50
N ARG A 82 -2.23 -11.06 9.18
CA ARG A 82 -1.37 -10.20 8.33
C ARG A 82 -1.79 -8.74 8.36
N GLY A 83 -3.10 -8.48 8.53
CA GLY A 83 -3.60 -7.10 8.65
C GLY A 83 -3.16 -6.40 9.94
N LEU A 84 -2.95 -7.13 11.02
CA LEU A 84 -2.36 -6.59 12.26
C LEU A 84 -0.87 -6.30 12.09
N LEU A 85 -0.14 -7.09 11.29
CA LEU A 85 1.25 -6.80 10.94
C LEU A 85 1.39 -5.46 10.22
N VAL A 86 0.45 -5.10 9.33
CA VAL A 86 0.44 -3.78 8.68
C VAL A 86 0.30 -2.67 9.72
N VAL A 87 -0.58 -2.84 10.71
CA VAL A 87 -0.74 -1.85 11.81
C VAL A 87 0.57 -1.69 12.61
N ASP A 88 1.24 -2.82 12.91
CA ASP A 88 2.53 -2.76 13.63
C ASP A 88 3.62 -2.08 12.80
N ALA A 89 3.69 -2.36 11.51
CA ALA A 89 4.68 -1.75 10.61
C ALA A 89 4.47 -0.23 10.47
N LEU A 90 3.20 0.23 10.50
CA LEU A 90 2.87 1.67 10.49
C LEU A 90 3.35 2.44 11.74
N ALA A 91 3.81 1.74 12.77
CA ALA A 91 4.46 2.36 13.94
C ALA A 91 5.92 2.77 13.69
N ALA A 92 6.53 2.36 12.59
CA ALA A 92 7.89 2.75 12.22
C ALA A 92 7.92 4.19 11.68
N ARG A 93 9.08 4.84 11.77
CA ARG A 93 9.27 6.23 11.33
C ARG A 93 9.78 6.34 9.91
N SER A 94 10.25 5.23 9.31
CA SER A 94 10.78 5.17 7.95
C SER A 94 10.63 3.77 7.38
N ALA A 95 10.81 3.65 6.05
CA ALA A 95 10.86 2.36 5.38
C ALA A 95 12.02 1.50 5.88
N ASP A 96 13.19 2.09 6.18
CA ASP A 96 14.34 1.40 6.77
C ASP A 96 14.02 0.77 8.14
N GLU A 97 13.41 1.54 9.03
CA GLU A 97 13.04 1.04 10.36
C GLU A 97 11.99 -0.08 10.23
N ALA A 98 11.01 0.09 9.35
CA ALA A 98 9.99 -0.94 9.11
C ALA A 98 10.60 -2.21 8.52
N ALA A 99 11.56 -2.08 7.58
CA ALA A 99 12.28 -3.20 6.98
C ALA A 99 13.14 -3.95 8.00
N ALA A 100 13.86 -3.22 8.86
CA ALA A 100 14.65 -3.82 9.93
C ALA A 100 13.79 -4.60 10.93
N ARG A 101 12.60 -4.09 11.27
CA ARG A 101 11.63 -4.81 12.12
C ARG A 101 11.05 -6.03 11.39
N ALA A 102 10.73 -5.91 10.11
CA ALA A 102 10.19 -7.01 9.32
C ALA A 102 11.19 -8.16 9.16
N ALA A 103 12.49 -7.87 9.09
CA ALA A 103 13.56 -8.87 9.06
C ALA A 103 13.63 -9.74 10.33
N GLN A 104 13.02 -9.31 11.43
CA GLN A 104 12.98 -10.02 12.71
C GLN A 104 11.69 -10.84 12.91
N ILE A 105 10.79 -10.88 11.92
CA ILE A 105 9.56 -11.68 12.03
C ILE A 105 9.94 -13.16 12.12
N PRO A 106 9.53 -13.89 13.18
CA PRO A 106 9.88 -15.28 13.33
C PRO A 106 9.29 -16.15 12.20
N PRO A 107 9.97 -17.23 11.82
CA PRO A 107 9.39 -18.28 10.98
C PRO A 107 8.07 -18.78 11.56
N GLY A 108 7.08 -19.03 10.69
CA GLY A 108 5.77 -19.55 11.10
C GLY A 108 4.83 -18.55 11.79
N ALA A 109 5.25 -17.30 12.05
CA ALA A 109 4.40 -16.30 12.75
C ALA A 109 3.15 -15.90 11.97
N HIS A 110 3.21 -15.92 10.66
CA HIS A 110 2.12 -15.52 9.75
C HIS A 110 1.92 -16.53 8.62
N ASN A 111 0.75 -16.52 8.02
CA ASN A 111 0.55 -17.12 6.70
C ASN A 111 1.33 -16.33 5.63
N PRO A 112 1.72 -16.94 4.51
CA PRO A 112 2.55 -16.30 3.49
C PRO A 112 2.00 -14.97 2.96
N PHE A 113 2.90 -14.00 2.75
CA PHE A 113 2.57 -12.65 2.27
C PHE A 113 3.73 -11.98 1.54
N ASN A 114 3.41 -10.93 0.77
CA ASN A 114 4.35 -9.87 0.43
C ASN A 114 3.95 -8.61 1.21
N LEU A 115 4.91 -7.94 1.83
CA LEU A 115 4.73 -6.66 2.50
C LEU A 115 5.57 -5.61 1.79
N LEU A 116 4.93 -4.52 1.39
CA LEU A 116 5.59 -3.35 0.82
C LEU A 116 5.73 -2.29 1.90
N LEU A 117 6.94 -1.79 2.07
CA LEU A 117 7.31 -0.73 2.99
C LEU A 117 7.93 0.39 2.17
N ALA A 118 7.27 1.54 2.09
CA ALA A 118 7.69 2.60 1.19
C ALA A 118 7.58 3.98 1.85
N ASP A 119 8.61 4.78 1.71
CA ASP A 119 8.57 6.20 1.97
C ASP A 119 9.10 6.98 0.75
N ARG A 120 9.39 8.26 0.90
CA ARG A 120 9.90 9.10 -0.21
C ARG A 120 11.28 8.71 -0.68
N GLU A 121 12.07 8.12 0.21
CA GLU A 121 13.48 7.85 -0.02
C GLU A 121 13.72 6.42 -0.47
N ARG A 122 13.04 5.45 0.15
CA ARG A 122 13.30 4.02 -0.05
C ARG A 122 12.04 3.18 -0.12
N VAL A 123 12.15 2.07 -0.83
CA VAL A 123 11.10 1.04 -0.91
C VAL A 123 11.72 -0.32 -0.62
N PHE A 124 11.05 -1.09 0.22
CA PHE A 124 11.41 -2.48 0.50
C PHE A 124 10.22 -3.40 0.23
N ALA A 125 10.49 -4.54 -0.38
CA ALA A 125 9.58 -5.68 -0.41
C ALA A 125 10.06 -6.73 0.59
N VAL A 126 9.13 -7.24 1.37
CA VAL A 126 9.35 -8.39 2.25
C VAL A 126 8.55 -9.55 1.71
N VAL A 127 9.23 -10.57 1.21
CA VAL A 127 8.63 -11.84 0.82
C VAL A 127 8.69 -12.76 2.03
N TYR A 128 7.53 -13.22 2.47
CA TYR A 128 7.43 -14.12 3.62
C TYR A 128 6.69 -15.40 3.21
N ASP A 129 7.42 -16.47 3.06
CA ASP A 129 6.87 -17.83 2.85
C ASP A 129 6.91 -18.63 4.17
N ASP A 130 8.10 -18.86 4.72
CA ASP A 130 8.31 -19.48 6.03
C ASP A 130 9.28 -18.66 6.90
N GLY A 131 9.62 -17.47 6.46
CA GLY A 131 10.49 -16.49 7.11
C GLY A 131 10.68 -15.30 6.19
N PRO A 132 11.13 -14.16 6.73
CA PRO A 132 11.24 -12.92 5.96
C PRO A 132 12.45 -12.90 5.04
N LYS A 133 12.25 -12.51 3.79
CA LYS A 133 13.30 -12.10 2.84
C LYS A 133 13.05 -10.63 2.52
N VAL A 134 13.89 -9.75 3.01
CA VAL A 134 13.79 -8.31 2.82
C VAL A 134 14.67 -7.89 1.66
N GLN A 135 14.10 -7.20 0.70
CA GLN A 135 14.78 -6.68 -0.49
C GLN A 135 14.46 -5.22 -0.67
N GLU A 136 15.50 -4.39 -0.85
CA GLU A 136 15.32 -3.02 -1.32
C GLU A 136 14.97 -3.03 -2.80
N ILE A 137 14.02 -2.18 -3.20
CA ILE A 137 13.58 -2.02 -4.57
C ILE A 137 14.10 -0.68 -5.10
N ALA A 138 14.67 -0.69 -6.30
CA ALA A 138 15.19 0.51 -6.97
C ALA A 138 14.07 1.53 -7.27
N PRO A 139 14.39 2.81 -7.53
CA PRO A 139 13.42 3.73 -8.12
C PRO A 139 12.84 3.22 -9.43
N GLY A 140 11.53 3.40 -9.63
CA GLY A 140 10.84 2.90 -10.82
C GLY A 140 9.37 2.58 -10.58
N VAL A 141 8.81 1.81 -11.51
CA VAL A 141 7.45 1.27 -11.43
C VAL A 141 7.52 -0.21 -11.06
N HIS A 142 6.78 -0.58 -10.02
CA HIS A 142 6.78 -1.92 -9.46
C HIS A 142 5.37 -2.42 -9.22
N VAL A 143 5.18 -3.74 -9.35
CA VAL A 143 3.91 -4.41 -9.06
C VAL A 143 4.12 -5.57 -8.10
N VAL A 144 3.45 -5.51 -6.97
CA VAL A 144 3.46 -6.56 -5.95
C VAL A 144 2.09 -7.22 -5.93
N GLY A 145 2.04 -8.43 -6.48
CA GLY A 145 0.85 -9.30 -6.49
C GLY A 145 0.95 -10.42 -5.47
N ASN A 146 0.59 -11.62 -5.89
CA ASN A 146 0.60 -12.81 -5.04
C ASN A 146 1.82 -13.73 -5.29
N ALA A 147 2.66 -13.38 -6.23
CA ALA A 147 3.98 -13.97 -6.52
C ALA A 147 5.08 -13.05 -6.03
N ASP A 148 6.32 -13.30 -6.43
CA ASP A 148 7.43 -12.40 -6.16
C ASP A 148 7.17 -11.00 -6.77
N PRO A 149 7.69 -9.94 -6.17
CA PRO A 149 7.60 -8.61 -6.74
C PRO A 149 8.12 -8.59 -8.19
N ASP A 150 7.42 -7.88 -9.06
CA ASP A 150 7.76 -7.69 -10.48
C ASP A 150 7.91 -8.99 -11.29
N ALA A 151 7.21 -10.04 -10.93
CA ALA A 151 7.20 -11.33 -11.64
C ALA A 151 6.62 -11.19 -13.06
N ARG A 152 7.38 -10.61 -14.00
CA ARG A 152 6.96 -10.29 -15.38
C ARG A 152 6.60 -11.54 -16.20
N GLU A 153 7.02 -12.73 -15.77
CA GLU A 153 6.57 -14.01 -16.33
C GLU A 153 5.08 -14.27 -16.12
N ILE A 154 4.45 -13.55 -15.18
CA ILE A 154 3.01 -13.57 -14.95
C ILE A 154 2.36 -12.47 -15.82
N PRO A 155 1.53 -12.83 -16.82
CA PRO A 155 0.99 -11.87 -17.78
C PRO A 155 0.22 -10.69 -17.15
N LYS A 156 -0.46 -10.92 -16.02
CA LYS A 156 -1.11 -9.86 -15.25
C LYS A 156 -0.09 -8.83 -14.76
N ILE A 157 1.01 -9.28 -14.15
CA ILE A 157 2.02 -8.41 -13.57
C ILE A 157 2.71 -7.60 -14.66
N ALA A 158 3.17 -8.25 -15.74
CA ALA A 158 3.79 -7.57 -16.88
C ALA A 158 2.88 -6.46 -17.44
N ARG A 159 1.64 -6.78 -17.72
CA ARG A 159 0.64 -5.82 -18.24
C ARG A 159 0.38 -4.64 -17.31
N LEU A 160 0.36 -4.88 -15.98
CA LEU A 160 0.15 -3.81 -15.00
C LEU A 160 1.37 -2.89 -14.91
N ILE A 161 2.59 -3.43 -14.99
CA ILE A 161 3.82 -2.62 -15.04
C ILE A 161 3.79 -1.73 -16.28
N ASP A 162 3.57 -2.30 -17.48
CA ASP A 162 3.59 -1.56 -18.75
C ASP A 162 2.55 -0.43 -18.76
N ARG A 163 1.35 -0.67 -18.20
CA ARG A 163 0.30 0.35 -18.08
C ARG A 163 0.64 1.45 -17.06
N ALA A 164 1.25 1.07 -15.94
CA ALA A 164 1.64 2.04 -14.94
C ALA A 164 2.84 2.89 -15.41
N GLU A 165 3.79 2.31 -16.14
CA GLU A 165 4.87 3.03 -16.83
C GLU A 165 4.28 4.05 -17.83
N SER A 166 3.30 3.63 -18.62
CA SER A 166 2.59 4.55 -19.55
C SER A 166 1.86 5.68 -18.83
N ALA A 167 1.24 5.39 -17.68
CA ALA A 167 0.59 6.41 -16.86
C ALA A 167 1.58 7.42 -16.27
N ALA A 168 2.80 6.99 -15.93
CA ALA A 168 3.84 7.82 -15.34
C ALA A 168 4.43 8.87 -16.29
N VAL A 169 4.30 8.68 -17.61
CA VAL A 169 4.80 9.60 -18.64
C VAL A 169 3.84 10.78 -18.87
N GLY A 170 2.57 10.65 -18.45
CA GLY A 170 1.54 11.68 -18.63
C GLY A 170 1.74 12.91 -17.73
N PRO A 171 0.91 13.96 -17.93
CA PRO A 171 0.95 15.13 -17.07
C PRO A 171 0.53 14.77 -15.62
N PRO A 172 1.11 15.46 -14.60
CA PRO A 172 0.91 15.10 -13.19
C PRO A 172 -0.56 15.03 -12.74
N GLU A 173 -1.43 15.87 -13.29
CA GLU A 173 -2.87 15.90 -13.02
C GLU A 173 -3.62 14.70 -13.60
N ALA A 174 -3.10 14.07 -14.64
CA ALA A 174 -3.68 12.88 -15.26
C ALA A 174 -3.23 11.58 -14.58
N LEU A 175 -2.23 11.62 -13.71
CA LEU A 175 -1.61 10.43 -13.13
C LEU A 175 -2.62 9.55 -12.35
N LEU A 176 -3.30 10.12 -11.35
CA LEU A 176 -4.27 9.36 -10.56
C LEU A 176 -5.48 8.89 -11.39
N PRO A 177 -6.07 9.70 -12.29
CA PRO A 177 -7.06 9.22 -13.25
C PRO A 177 -6.57 8.06 -14.13
N ALA A 178 -5.32 8.10 -14.63
CA ALA A 178 -4.74 7.04 -15.44
C ALA A 178 -4.54 5.75 -14.61
N LEU A 179 -4.02 5.85 -13.39
CA LEU A 179 -3.89 4.70 -12.49
C LEU A 179 -5.26 4.15 -12.05
N ALA A 180 -6.28 5.00 -11.88
CA ALA A 180 -7.65 4.56 -11.68
C ALA A 180 -8.15 3.71 -12.85
N ALA A 181 -7.84 4.11 -14.09
CA ALA A 181 -8.18 3.34 -15.28
C ALA A 181 -7.45 1.97 -15.30
N VAL A 182 -6.18 1.92 -14.89
CA VAL A 182 -5.45 0.66 -14.71
C VAL A 182 -6.15 -0.25 -13.71
N CYS A 183 -6.53 0.28 -12.53
CA CYS A 183 -7.22 -0.48 -11.48
C CYS A 183 -8.59 -1.00 -11.92
N ARG A 184 -9.27 -0.32 -12.86
CA ARG A 184 -10.58 -0.73 -13.43
C ARG A 184 -10.48 -1.80 -14.50
N GLY A 185 -9.29 -2.11 -15.00
CA GLY A 185 -9.08 -2.98 -16.15
C GLY A 185 -9.57 -4.41 -15.94
N HIS A 186 -10.25 -4.94 -16.98
CA HIS A 186 -10.80 -6.31 -16.98
C HIS A 186 -10.03 -7.25 -17.93
N ASP A 187 -8.90 -6.79 -18.47
CA ASP A 187 -8.12 -7.60 -19.41
C ASP A 187 -7.44 -8.76 -18.69
N GLY A 188 -7.48 -9.92 -19.32
CA GLY A 188 -6.86 -11.14 -18.84
C GLY A 188 -7.47 -12.38 -19.49
N ALA A 189 -6.76 -13.51 -19.41
CA ALA A 189 -7.24 -14.80 -19.92
C ALA A 189 -8.39 -15.36 -19.05
N SER A 190 -8.51 -14.91 -17.82
CA SER A 190 -9.58 -15.27 -16.89
C SER A 190 -9.94 -14.05 -16.01
N PRO A 191 -11.12 -14.04 -15.36
CA PRO A 191 -11.48 -12.97 -14.44
C PRO A 191 -10.45 -12.71 -13.32
N ARG A 192 -9.68 -13.73 -12.92
CA ARG A 192 -8.64 -13.60 -11.87
C ARG A 192 -7.35 -12.97 -12.38
N ASP A 193 -7.16 -12.90 -13.71
CA ASP A 193 -6.00 -12.26 -14.35
C ASP A 193 -6.25 -10.77 -14.59
N ALA A 194 -7.48 -10.29 -14.38
CA ALA A 194 -7.83 -8.89 -14.48
C ALA A 194 -7.25 -8.06 -13.32
N ALA A 195 -7.10 -6.74 -13.52
CA ALA A 195 -6.81 -5.80 -12.45
C ALA A 195 -8.02 -5.69 -11.50
N CYS A 196 -9.22 -5.48 -12.06
CA CYS A 196 -10.48 -5.51 -11.34
C CYS A 196 -11.12 -6.90 -11.51
N ILE A 197 -11.19 -7.65 -10.43
CA ILE A 197 -11.62 -9.05 -10.43
C ILE A 197 -13.12 -9.15 -10.13
N HIS A 198 -13.84 -9.92 -10.98
CA HIS A 198 -15.22 -10.34 -10.77
C HIS A 198 -15.31 -11.86 -10.89
N ALA A 199 -15.32 -12.57 -9.76
CA ALA A 199 -15.36 -14.04 -9.70
C ALA A 199 -16.44 -14.53 -8.71
N GLY A 200 -17.68 -14.09 -8.93
CA GLY A 200 -18.84 -14.45 -8.11
C GLY A 200 -18.78 -13.79 -6.71
N ARG A 201 -18.67 -14.60 -5.66
CA ARG A 201 -18.57 -14.11 -4.26
C ARG A 201 -17.19 -13.53 -3.92
N TYR A 202 -16.20 -13.68 -4.80
CA TYR A 202 -14.84 -13.18 -4.65
C TYR A 202 -14.54 -12.16 -5.75
N GLY A 203 -13.90 -11.06 -5.41
CA GLY A 203 -13.56 -10.03 -6.39
C GLY A 203 -12.84 -8.85 -5.76
N THR A 204 -12.64 -7.81 -6.55
CA THR A 204 -12.08 -6.56 -6.07
C THR A 204 -13.10 -5.87 -5.15
N ARG A 205 -12.83 -5.86 -3.84
CA ARG A 205 -13.72 -5.36 -2.78
C ARG A 205 -13.55 -3.87 -2.55
N SER A 206 -12.37 -3.33 -2.85
CA SER A 206 -12.07 -1.90 -2.76
C SER A 206 -10.82 -1.55 -3.55
N SER A 207 -10.66 -0.27 -3.86
CA SER A 207 -9.47 0.25 -4.52
C SER A 207 -9.00 1.55 -3.86
N ALA A 208 -7.68 1.77 -3.82
CA ALA A 208 -7.08 2.96 -3.25
C ALA A 208 -6.02 3.54 -4.18
N LEU A 209 -5.94 4.86 -4.26
CA LEU A 209 -4.90 5.60 -4.95
C LEU A 209 -4.30 6.58 -3.96
N LEU A 210 -2.98 6.54 -3.78
CA LEU A 210 -2.22 7.44 -2.92
C LEU A 210 -1.15 8.12 -3.75
N ARG A 211 -1.01 9.43 -3.61
CA ARG A 211 0.12 10.21 -4.11
C ARG A 211 0.66 11.05 -2.96
N LEU A 212 1.91 10.86 -2.59
CA LEU A 212 2.60 11.69 -1.61
C LEU A 212 3.49 12.70 -2.34
N GLY A 213 3.39 13.96 -1.92
CA GLY A 213 4.26 15.04 -2.35
C GLY A 213 5.62 15.00 -1.68
N VAL A 214 6.45 16.01 -1.94
CA VAL A 214 7.83 16.10 -1.43
C VAL A 214 7.90 16.42 0.07
N HIS A 215 6.82 16.92 0.69
CA HIS A 215 6.82 17.33 2.08
C HIS A 215 5.71 16.65 2.90
N GLY A 216 6.04 16.19 4.11
CA GLY A 216 5.13 15.69 5.13
C GLY A 216 4.09 14.70 4.60
N THR A 217 2.83 14.91 4.91
CA THR A 217 1.68 14.16 4.41
C THR A 217 0.91 14.92 3.31
N GLU A 218 1.57 15.90 2.67
CA GLU A 218 1.03 16.52 1.47
C GLU A 218 0.81 15.46 0.40
N GLY A 219 -0.40 15.42 -0.16
CA GLY A 219 -0.74 14.43 -1.15
C GLY A 219 -2.23 14.24 -1.34
N GLU A 220 -2.55 13.21 -2.09
CA GLU A 220 -3.91 12.82 -2.41
C GLU A 220 -4.14 11.36 -2.01
N LEU A 221 -5.31 11.10 -1.47
CA LEU A 221 -5.81 9.76 -1.18
C LEU A 221 -7.21 9.62 -1.73
N TRP A 222 -7.40 8.75 -2.71
CA TRP A 222 -8.69 8.42 -3.27
C TRP A 222 -9.02 6.97 -2.92
N PHE A 223 -10.29 6.70 -2.63
CA PHE A 223 -10.73 5.36 -2.26
C PHE A 223 -12.08 5.04 -2.88
N ALA A 224 -12.21 3.85 -3.46
CA ALA A 224 -13.46 3.28 -3.93
C ALA A 224 -13.85 2.12 -2.98
N ASP A 225 -15.00 2.24 -2.30
CA ASP A 225 -15.55 1.18 -1.44
C ASP A 225 -16.41 0.23 -2.28
N GLY A 226 -15.75 -0.51 -3.12
CA GLY A 226 -16.31 -1.45 -4.09
C GLY A 226 -15.35 -1.70 -5.23
N PRO A 227 -15.74 -2.52 -6.23
CA PRO A 227 -15.00 -2.68 -7.46
C PRO A 227 -14.82 -1.31 -8.15
N PRO A 228 -13.61 -0.88 -8.49
CA PRO A 228 -13.40 0.49 -9.01
C PRO A 228 -14.03 0.74 -10.39
N CYS A 229 -14.44 -0.30 -11.11
CA CYS A 229 -15.20 -0.19 -12.35
C CYS A 229 -16.68 0.19 -12.12
N GLU A 230 -17.21 -0.05 -10.92
CA GLU A 230 -18.60 0.22 -10.53
C GLU A 230 -18.69 1.32 -9.47
N ALA A 231 -17.80 1.27 -8.45
CA ALA A 231 -17.76 2.23 -7.35
C ALA A 231 -16.91 3.45 -7.72
N PRO A 232 -17.41 4.69 -7.52
CA PRO A 232 -16.62 5.88 -7.73
C PRO A 232 -15.53 6.03 -6.68
N TYR A 233 -14.38 6.59 -7.07
CA TYR A 233 -13.38 7.04 -6.11
C TYR A 233 -13.87 8.30 -5.40
N GLN A 234 -13.77 8.29 -4.09
CA GLN A 234 -14.02 9.43 -3.21
C GLN A 234 -12.70 10.01 -2.71
N ASP A 235 -12.68 11.32 -2.48
CA ASP A 235 -11.49 12.03 -1.97
C ASP A 235 -11.38 11.92 -0.45
N PHE A 236 -10.32 11.25 0.00
CA PHE A 236 -9.90 11.12 1.39
C PHE A 236 -8.64 11.93 1.72
N SER A 237 -8.16 12.78 0.81
CA SER A 237 -6.98 13.62 1.00
C SER A 237 -7.03 14.52 2.25
N PRO A 238 -8.20 15.00 2.72
CA PRO A 238 -8.28 15.70 3.99
C PRO A 238 -7.72 14.93 5.19
N LEU A 239 -7.78 13.59 5.17
CA LEU A 239 -7.21 12.76 6.24
C LEU A 239 -5.67 12.81 6.27
N LEU A 240 -5.02 12.91 5.11
CA LEU A 240 -3.56 13.07 5.04
C LEU A 240 -3.12 14.39 5.68
N ARG A 241 -3.86 15.47 5.40
CA ARG A 241 -3.61 16.78 6.01
C ARG A 241 -3.79 16.73 7.53
N ALA A 242 -4.87 16.10 8.00
CA ALA A 242 -5.13 15.94 9.43
C ALA A 242 -4.05 15.07 10.12
N LEU A 243 -3.48 14.11 9.41
CA LEU A 243 -2.39 13.26 9.88
C LEU A 243 -1.12 14.07 10.14
N GLY A 244 -0.77 15.02 9.24
CA GLY A 244 0.42 15.88 9.34
C GLY A 244 0.32 16.95 10.46
N HIS A 245 -0.87 17.40 10.81
CA HIS A 245 -1.06 18.46 11.82
C HIS A 245 -0.81 17.97 13.26
N GLY A 246 -0.61 16.69 13.50
CA GLY A 246 -0.33 16.11 14.82
C GLY A 246 1.16 16.00 15.19
N VAL A 247 2.08 16.27 14.29
CA VAL A 247 3.53 16.20 14.55
C VAL A 247 3.99 17.56 15.04
N ARG A 248 4.01 17.79 16.36
CA ARG A 248 4.75 18.93 16.94
C ARG A 248 6.23 18.75 16.56
N PRO A 249 6.90 19.78 15.98
CA PRO A 249 8.35 19.72 15.81
C PRO A 249 8.97 19.49 17.19
N ARG A 250 9.93 18.56 17.28
CA ARG A 250 10.69 18.35 18.52
C ARG A 250 11.34 19.68 18.90
N MET A 251 11.18 20.08 20.17
CA MET A 251 11.90 21.21 20.79
C MET A 251 13.42 20.91 20.82
N GLY A 252 14.07 20.88 19.67
CA GLY A 252 15.51 20.69 19.51
C GLY A 252 16.19 21.80 18.70
N ASP A 253 15.41 22.49 17.86
CA ASP A 253 15.97 23.50 16.94
C ASP A 253 15.91 24.94 17.46
N ALA A 254 15.47 25.15 18.71
CA ALA A 254 15.38 26.48 19.33
C ALA A 254 16.69 26.96 19.98
N TRP A 255 17.71 26.09 20.14
CA TRP A 255 18.98 26.46 20.81
C TRP A 255 20.06 27.03 19.88
N ALA A 256 19.90 26.93 18.58
CA ALA A 256 20.91 27.41 17.61
C ALA A 256 20.79 28.86 17.18
N ARG A 257 19.84 29.63 17.71
CA ARG A 257 19.61 31.06 17.37
C ARG A 257 19.83 32.06 18.51
N MET A 258 20.42 31.67 19.64
CA MET A 258 20.69 32.56 20.74
C MET A 258 22.19 32.77 21.05
N THR A 259 23.09 32.39 20.13
CA THR A 259 24.51 32.70 20.21
C THR A 259 25.01 33.17 18.84
N SER A 260 24.65 34.37 18.47
CA SER A 260 25.34 35.24 17.50
C SER A 260 25.02 36.66 17.82
#